data_663223cd6faf025495308ef8e8f40db2
#
_entry.id   663223cd6faf025495308ef8e8f40db2
#
_cell.length_a   1.000
_cell.length_b   1.000
_cell.length_c   1.000
_cell.angle_alpha   90.00
_cell.angle_beta   90.00
_cell.angle_gamma   90.00
#
_symmetry.space_group_name_H-M   'P 1'
#
loop_
_entity.id
_entity.type
_entity.pdbx_description
1 polymer ?
#
loop_
_entity_poly.entity_id
_entity_poly.type
_entity_poly.pdbx_seq_one_letter_code
_entity_poly.pdbx_strand_id
1 'polypeptide(L)'
;FEVEIRGWAREYETWGIYKTEIYGNLEKNDVWEELEDYISQTLHFANGNSLGIAATAIDTGGKHTNMGYKWVKRMTQKGKSVYGIKGYAQKAGIPLVYKVSDVDIKEETSSGKKVVVDHTKLYTLGVDAGKEDIQNRLVISEPGEGYCHFPSNGGRGYTTTYYKGLFSERKITKKVRGAIKEVWVKKSGIRNEPLDLFNYGYAACMIKRPAWNVLEEKIERGIDYMQKRKKKTGTTRRSQKGVEW
;
A
#
# COMPACT_ATOMS: atom_id res chain seq x y z
N PHE A 1 -8.49 -3.04 10.77
CA PHE A 1 -7.62 -2.32 9.82
C PHE A 1 -8.12 -0.92 9.60
N GLU A 2 -7.22 0.05 9.46
CA GLU A 2 -7.52 1.30 8.77
C GLU A 2 -7.02 1.18 7.34
N VAL A 3 -7.84 1.58 6.37
CA VAL A 3 -7.55 1.39 4.94
C VAL A 3 -7.80 2.70 4.21
N GLU A 4 -6.87 3.09 3.34
CA GLU A 4 -7.02 4.22 2.44
C GLU A 4 -6.74 3.79 1.00
N ILE A 5 -7.61 4.20 0.08
CA ILE A 5 -7.39 4.06 -1.37
C ILE A 5 -7.01 5.43 -1.91
N ARG A 6 -5.90 5.49 -2.63
CA ARG A 6 -5.42 6.68 -3.32
C ARG A 6 -5.18 6.40 -4.80
N GLY A 7 -5.63 7.31 -5.65
CA GLY A 7 -5.24 7.36 -7.05
C GLY A 7 -3.88 8.05 -7.20
N TRP A 8 -3.09 7.60 -8.17
CA TRP A 8 -1.78 8.17 -8.50
C TRP A 8 -1.68 8.37 -10.00
N ALA A 9 -1.09 9.49 -10.42
CA ALA A 9 -0.72 9.76 -11.79
C ALA A 9 0.79 9.95 -11.91
N ARG A 10 1.23 10.34 -13.12
CA ARG A 10 2.60 10.73 -13.41
C ARG A 10 3.04 11.84 -12.44
N GLU A 11 4.33 11.88 -12.14
CA GLU A 11 4.94 12.88 -11.24
C GLU A 11 4.32 12.91 -9.84
N TYR A 12 3.65 11.78 -9.47
CA TYR A 12 3.05 11.57 -8.15
C TYR A 12 1.94 12.57 -7.77
N GLU A 13 1.26 13.18 -8.72
CA GLU A 13 -0.04 13.78 -8.45
C GLU A 13 -0.99 12.72 -7.91
N THR A 14 -1.77 13.03 -6.85
CA THR A 14 -2.52 12.00 -6.13
C THR A 14 -3.90 12.46 -5.70
N TRP A 15 -4.84 11.51 -5.69
CA TRP A 15 -6.24 11.71 -5.29
C TRP A 15 -6.60 10.79 -4.13
N GLY A 16 -7.06 11.36 -3.03
CA GLY A 16 -7.74 10.60 -1.99
C GLY A 16 -9.08 10.08 -2.53
N ILE A 17 -9.25 8.76 -2.60
CA ILE A 17 -10.46 8.16 -3.15
C ILE A 17 -11.43 7.76 -2.04
N TYR A 18 -10.94 7.01 -1.04
CA TYR A 18 -11.75 6.50 0.04
C TYR A 18 -10.89 6.12 1.26
N LYS A 19 -11.35 6.43 2.46
CA LYS A 19 -10.77 5.97 3.73
C LYS A 19 -11.85 5.30 4.56
N THR A 20 -11.57 4.10 5.05
CA THR A 20 -12.48 3.32 5.89
C THR A 20 -11.75 2.57 6.98
N GLU A 21 -12.52 1.92 7.83
CA GLU A 21 -12.04 1.03 8.87
C GLU A 21 -12.74 -0.32 8.74
N ILE A 22 -11.97 -1.40 8.84
CA ILE A 22 -12.44 -2.78 8.87
C ILE A 22 -12.19 -3.29 10.29
N TYR A 23 -13.26 -3.64 10.99
CA TYR A 23 -13.21 -4.09 12.37
C TYR A 23 -13.26 -5.62 12.43
N GLY A 24 -12.50 -6.21 13.34
CA GLY A 24 -12.53 -7.64 13.58
C GLY A 24 -11.32 -8.12 14.37
N ASN A 25 -11.32 -9.42 14.69
CA ASN A 25 -10.20 -10.05 15.37
C ASN A 25 -9.18 -10.55 14.34
N LEU A 26 -7.96 -9.99 14.38
CA LEU A 26 -6.86 -10.37 13.47
C LEU A 26 -6.39 -11.83 13.61
N GLU A 27 -6.84 -12.55 14.64
CA GLU A 27 -6.59 -14.00 14.78
C GLU A 27 -7.60 -14.85 13.98
N LYS A 28 -8.69 -14.25 13.49
CA LYS A 28 -9.71 -14.90 12.67
C LYS A 28 -9.54 -14.56 11.19
N ASN A 29 -10.05 -15.42 10.32
CA ASN A 29 -9.91 -15.25 8.87
C ASN A 29 -10.88 -14.21 8.30
N ASP A 30 -12.06 -14.05 8.89
CA ASP A 30 -13.12 -13.18 8.40
C ASP A 30 -12.68 -11.74 8.10
N VAL A 31 -11.94 -11.11 9.03
CA VAL A 31 -11.41 -9.75 8.83
C VAL A 31 -10.37 -9.67 7.70
N TRP A 32 -9.64 -10.75 7.45
CA TRP A 32 -8.67 -10.82 6.33
C TRP A 32 -9.37 -11.07 5.00
N GLU A 33 -10.49 -11.78 5.01
CA GLU A 33 -11.34 -11.99 3.82
C GLU A 33 -12.04 -10.69 3.44
N GLU A 34 -12.58 -9.94 4.41
CA GLU A 34 -13.15 -8.62 4.18
C GLU A 34 -12.09 -7.66 3.59
N LEU A 35 -10.86 -7.68 4.11
CA LEU A 35 -9.76 -6.91 3.53
C LEU A 35 -9.42 -7.36 2.11
N GLU A 36 -9.47 -8.67 1.82
CA GLU A 36 -9.25 -9.20 0.47
C GLU A 36 -10.33 -8.71 -0.50
N ASP A 37 -11.59 -8.74 -0.10
CA ASP A 37 -12.71 -8.24 -0.90
C ASP A 37 -12.56 -6.74 -1.14
N TYR A 38 -12.18 -5.98 -0.11
CA TYR A 38 -11.97 -4.55 -0.20
C TYR A 38 -10.87 -4.17 -1.22
N ILE A 39 -9.73 -4.87 -1.22
CA ILE A 39 -8.65 -4.62 -2.19
C ILE A 39 -8.90 -5.26 -3.57
N SER A 40 -9.98 -6.02 -3.71
CA SER A 40 -10.37 -6.66 -4.98
C SER A 40 -11.40 -5.86 -5.78
N GLN A 41 -11.93 -4.79 -5.19
CA GLN A 41 -12.93 -3.96 -5.82
C GLN A 41 -12.40 -3.26 -7.08
N THR A 42 -13.31 -2.91 -7.97
CA THR A 42 -13.06 -2.09 -9.16
C THR A 42 -13.64 -0.69 -8.92
N LEU A 43 -12.83 0.32 -9.20
CA LEU A 43 -13.20 1.72 -9.12
C LEU A 43 -13.55 2.24 -10.50
N HIS A 44 -14.59 3.09 -10.60
CA HIS A 44 -15.07 3.63 -11.86
C HIS A 44 -14.78 5.13 -11.96
N PHE A 45 -14.29 5.54 -13.13
CA PHE A 45 -14.16 6.93 -13.51
C PHE A 45 -15.54 7.50 -13.95
N ALA A 46 -15.65 8.82 -13.91
CA ALA A 46 -16.86 9.51 -14.39
C ALA A 46 -17.16 9.26 -15.89
N ASN A 47 -16.14 8.96 -16.69
CA ASN A 47 -16.26 8.62 -18.12
C ASN A 47 -16.59 7.13 -18.37
N GLY A 48 -16.89 6.33 -17.33
CA GLY A 48 -17.22 4.91 -17.44
C GLY A 48 -16.05 3.95 -17.48
N ASN A 49 -14.81 4.43 -17.59
CA ASN A 49 -13.63 3.59 -17.46
C ASN A 49 -13.47 3.07 -16.04
N SER A 50 -12.72 1.98 -15.88
CA SER A 50 -12.54 1.36 -14.57
C SER A 50 -11.10 0.92 -14.32
N LEU A 51 -10.70 0.98 -13.04
CA LEU A 51 -9.42 0.45 -12.55
C LEU A 51 -9.64 -0.38 -11.29
N GLY A 52 -8.93 -1.50 -11.20
CA GLY A 52 -8.78 -2.22 -9.94
C GLY A 52 -7.65 -1.63 -9.09
N ILE A 53 -7.56 -2.07 -7.84
CA ILE A 53 -6.45 -1.73 -6.96
C ILE A 53 -5.17 -2.33 -7.51
N ALA A 54 -4.26 -1.48 -7.97
CA ALA A 54 -3.04 -1.87 -8.68
C ALA A 54 -1.93 -2.35 -7.75
N ALA A 55 -1.91 -1.86 -6.51
CA ALA A 55 -0.95 -2.23 -5.47
C ALA A 55 -1.54 -1.96 -4.08
N THR A 56 -1.13 -2.73 -3.09
CA THR A 56 -1.51 -2.58 -1.69
C THR A 56 -0.27 -2.72 -0.82
N ALA A 57 -0.04 -1.77 0.08
CA ALA A 57 0.92 -1.92 1.17
C ALA A 57 0.17 -2.23 2.46
N ILE A 58 0.65 -3.19 3.24
CA ILE A 58 0.11 -3.53 4.56
C ILE A 58 1.22 -3.49 5.60
N ASP A 59 1.03 -2.70 6.66
CA ASP A 59 1.95 -2.72 7.79
C ASP A 59 1.83 -4.07 8.53
N THR A 60 2.94 -4.78 8.53
CA THR A 60 3.07 -6.09 9.18
C THR A 60 3.77 -5.99 10.53
N GLY A 61 4.00 -4.79 11.04
CA GLY A 61 4.52 -4.55 12.38
C GLY A 61 3.53 -4.98 13.48
N GLY A 62 4.02 -5.16 14.71
CA GLY A 62 3.19 -5.41 15.88
C GLY A 62 2.87 -6.88 16.17
N LYS A 63 1.78 -7.11 16.92
CA LYS A 63 1.46 -8.41 17.55
C LYS A 63 1.13 -9.54 16.53
N HIS A 64 0.48 -9.21 15.41
CA HIS A 64 -0.03 -10.20 14.44
C HIS A 64 0.84 -10.31 13.18
N THR A 65 2.14 -10.01 13.28
CA THR A 65 3.11 -10.02 12.17
C THR A 65 3.05 -11.27 11.29
N ASN A 66 3.01 -12.45 11.91
CA ASN A 66 2.99 -13.72 11.16
C ASN A 66 1.70 -13.93 10.36
N MET A 67 0.55 -13.48 10.87
CA MET A 67 -0.71 -13.48 10.14
C MET A 67 -0.64 -12.55 8.93
N GLY A 68 -0.06 -11.35 9.11
CA GLY A 68 0.21 -10.42 8.01
C GLY A 68 1.08 -11.05 6.93
N TYR A 69 2.16 -11.75 7.29
CA TYR A 69 3.03 -12.44 6.33
C TYR A 69 2.31 -13.55 5.57
N LYS A 70 1.50 -14.37 6.25
CA LYS A 70 0.66 -15.40 5.62
C LYS A 70 -0.30 -14.79 4.61
N TRP A 71 -0.97 -13.69 4.99
CA TRP A 71 -1.91 -13.01 4.11
C TRP A 71 -1.21 -12.39 2.88
N VAL A 72 -0.08 -11.70 3.06
CA VAL A 72 0.74 -11.15 1.95
C VAL A 72 1.13 -12.26 0.97
N LYS A 73 1.62 -13.40 1.48
CA LYS A 73 1.99 -14.56 0.67
C LYS A 73 0.79 -15.08 -0.14
N ARG A 74 -0.35 -15.29 0.53
CA ARG A 74 -1.60 -15.75 -0.11
C ARG A 74 -2.05 -14.81 -1.22
N MET A 75 -2.02 -13.48 -0.98
CA MET A 75 -2.39 -12.49 -1.99
C MET A 75 -1.43 -12.47 -3.18
N THR A 76 -0.15 -12.59 -2.93
CA THR A 76 0.87 -12.65 -3.98
C THR A 76 0.70 -13.90 -4.85
N GLN A 77 0.40 -15.06 -4.24
CA GLN A 77 0.08 -16.30 -4.97
C GLN A 77 -1.19 -16.17 -5.84
N LYS A 78 -2.19 -15.38 -5.39
CA LYS A 78 -3.37 -15.01 -6.19
C LYS A 78 -3.06 -13.97 -7.30
N GLY A 79 -1.80 -13.58 -7.47
CA GLY A 79 -1.35 -12.63 -8.48
C GLY A 79 -1.63 -11.15 -8.16
N LYS A 80 -1.98 -10.83 -6.91
CA LYS A 80 -2.15 -9.45 -6.46
C LYS A 80 -0.80 -8.84 -6.08
N SER A 81 -0.60 -7.55 -6.37
CA SER A 81 0.59 -6.80 -5.93
C SER A 81 0.36 -6.31 -4.49
N VAL A 82 0.61 -7.17 -3.53
CA VAL A 82 0.51 -6.85 -2.10
C VAL A 82 1.91 -6.89 -1.49
N TYR A 83 2.26 -5.83 -0.77
CA TYR A 83 3.56 -5.61 -0.17
C TYR A 83 3.44 -5.57 1.35
N GLY A 84 4.03 -6.55 2.04
CA GLY A 84 4.26 -6.47 3.48
C GLY A 84 5.30 -5.38 3.75
N ILE A 85 4.98 -4.41 4.58
CA ILE A 85 5.86 -3.29 4.90
C ILE A 85 6.15 -3.22 6.39
N LYS A 86 7.26 -2.57 6.74
CA LYS A 86 7.61 -2.20 8.11
C LYS A 86 8.31 -0.86 8.11
N GLY A 87 7.82 0.09 8.92
CA GLY A 87 8.43 1.38 9.12
C GLY A 87 9.77 1.31 9.85
N TYR A 88 10.72 2.11 9.39
CA TYR A 88 12.00 2.37 10.06
C TYR A 88 12.17 3.88 10.18
N ALA A 89 12.14 4.38 11.41
CA ALA A 89 12.14 5.81 11.73
C ALA A 89 13.50 6.27 12.27
N GLN A 90 13.69 7.59 12.35
CA GLN A 90 14.78 8.28 13.04
C GLN A 90 16.19 8.07 12.48
N LYS A 91 16.31 7.77 11.17
CA LYS A 91 17.61 7.73 10.51
C LYS A 91 17.60 8.59 9.25
N ALA A 92 18.32 9.70 9.30
CA ALA A 92 18.47 10.60 8.16
C ALA A 92 19.12 9.89 6.94
N GLY A 93 18.74 10.32 5.74
CA GLY A 93 19.32 9.84 4.48
C GLY A 93 18.86 8.45 4.03
N ILE A 94 17.86 7.86 4.68
CA ILE A 94 17.25 6.60 4.23
C ILE A 94 16.08 6.92 3.29
N PRO A 95 16.07 6.38 2.04
CA PRO A 95 14.98 6.60 1.11
C PRO A 95 13.69 5.92 1.59
N LEU A 96 12.52 6.37 1.11
CA LEU A 96 11.23 5.79 1.48
C LEU A 96 11.19 4.28 1.27
N VAL A 97 11.56 3.76 0.11
CA VAL A 97 11.74 2.32 -0.12
C VAL A 97 13.20 1.98 0.14
N TYR A 98 13.52 1.57 1.37
CA TYR A 98 14.90 1.41 1.83
C TYR A 98 15.48 0.03 1.52
N LYS A 99 14.77 -1.03 1.92
CA LYS A 99 15.31 -2.39 1.85
C LYS A 99 14.19 -3.40 1.59
N VAL A 100 14.53 -4.45 0.83
CA VAL A 100 13.69 -5.64 0.67
C VAL A 100 14.42 -6.83 1.27
N SER A 101 13.73 -7.64 2.05
CA SER A 101 14.29 -8.86 2.65
C SER A 101 13.26 -9.98 2.61
N ASP A 102 13.74 -11.23 2.60
CA ASP A 102 12.89 -12.38 2.85
C ASP A 102 12.66 -12.53 4.35
N VAL A 103 11.44 -12.86 4.74
CA VAL A 103 11.04 -13.10 6.12
C VAL A 103 10.30 -14.41 6.24
N ASP A 104 10.52 -15.10 7.35
CA ASP A 104 9.94 -16.40 7.63
C ASP A 104 8.47 -16.30 7.97
N ILE A 105 7.68 -17.21 7.41
CA ILE A 105 6.33 -17.55 7.86
C ILE A 105 6.43 -18.78 8.75
N LYS A 106 5.91 -18.68 9.98
CA LYS A 106 6.04 -19.72 11.00
C LYS A 106 4.70 -20.32 11.37
N GLU A 107 4.71 -21.62 11.67
CA GLU A 107 3.58 -22.33 12.26
C GLU A 107 3.99 -23.00 13.54
N GLU A 108 3.03 -23.15 14.45
CA GLU A 108 3.23 -23.85 15.70
C GLU A 108 2.82 -25.32 15.52
N THR A 109 3.74 -26.22 15.85
CA THR A 109 3.48 -27.68 15.83
C THR A 109 2.62 -28.06 17.03
N SER A 110 2.09 -29.29 17.01
CA SER A 110 1.35 -29.87 18.15
C SER A 110 2.15 -29.90 19.46
N SER A 111 3.47 -29.85 19.38
CA SER A 111 4.38 -29.76 20.55
C SER A 111 4.69 -28.32 20.99
N GLY A 112 4.05 -27.30 20.40
CA GLY A 112 4.29 -25.88 20.72
C GLY A 112 5.56 -25.30 20.09
N LYS A 113 6.31 -26.05 19.27
CA LYS A 113 7.51 -25.56 18.60
C LYS A 113 7.13 -24.79 17.33
N LYS A 114 7.71 -23.58 17.15
CA LYS A 114 7.55 -22.80 15.92
C LYS A 114 8.52 -23.28 14.85
N VAL A 115 7.99 -23.68 13.69
CA VAL A 115 8.75 -24.11 12.52
C VAL A 115 8.50 -23.17 11.36
N VAL A 116 9.51 -22.95 10.53
CA VAL A 116 9.38 -22.15 9.29
C VAL A 116 8.71 -23.03 8.25
N VAL A 117 7.61 -22.56 7.68
CA VAL A 117 6.81 -23.27 6.66
C VAL A 117 6.87 -22.62 5.29
N ASP A 118 7.13 -21.32 5.23
CA ASP A 118 7.24 -20.55 3.98
C ASP A 118 7.97 -19.23 4.22
N HIS A 119 8.15 -18.44 3.14
CA HIS A 119 8.77 -17.11 3.16
C HIS A 119 7.95 -16.10 2.36
N THR A 120 8.07 -14.81 2.70
CA THR A 120 7.51 -13.71 1.93
C THR A 120 8.46 -12.52 1.90
N LYS A 121 8.23 -11.57 0.99
CA LYS A 121 9.01 -10.32 0.92
C LYS A 121 8.49 -9.32 1.94
N LEU A 122 9.42 -8.69 2.67
CA LEU A 122 9.18 -7.55 3.55
C LEU A 122 9.93 -6.33 3.03
N TYR A 123 9.21 -5.22 2.87
CA TYR A 123 9.79 -3.94 2.47
C TYR A 123 9.97 -3.07 3.71
N THR A 124 11.21 -2.71 4.01
CA THR A 124 11.51 -1.74 5.06
C THR A 124 11.42 -0.34 4.49
N LEU A 125 10.63 0.52 5.11
CA LEU A 125 10.38 1.88 4.67
C LEU A 125 11.10 2.90 5.56
N GLY A 126 11.83 3.84 4.95
CA GLY A 126 12.33 5.04 5.60
C GLY A 126 11.20 6.04 5.78
N VAL A 127 10.35 5.84 6.80
CA VAL A 127 9.09 6.59 6.98
C VAL A 127 9.31 8.09 7.13
N ASP A 128 10.44 8.52 7.65
CA ASP A 128 10.75 9.95 7.85
C ASP A 128 10.94 10.67 6.50
N ALA A 129 11.58 10.03 5.51
CA ALA A 129 11.72 10.57 4.16
C ALA A 129 10.37 10.71 3.46
N GLY A 130 9.51 9.71 3.57
CA GLY A 130 8.18 9.78 2.97
C GLY A 130 7.29 10.84 3.65
N LYS A 131 7.37 11.01 4.98
CA LYS A 131 6.67 12.10 5.68
C LYS A 131 7.14 13.49 5.22
N GLU A 132 8.43 13.65 4.97
CA GLU A 132 9.00 14.89 4.45
C GLU A 132 8.48 15.19 3.04
N ASP A 133 8.53 14.22 2.14
CA ASP A 133 7.98 14.34 0.79
C ASP A 133 6.48 14.69 0.82
N ILE A 134 5.70 14.02 1.65
CA ILE A 134 4.26 14.28 1.78
C ILE A 134 4.01 15.71 2.29
N GLN A 135 4.73 16.17 3.31
CA GLN A 135 4.56 17.53 3.81
C GLN A 135 4.91 18.59 2.76
N ASN A 136 5.98 18.37 1.97
CA ASN A 136 6.34 19.26 0.87
C ASN A 136 5.27 19.29 -0.23
N ARG A 137 4.59 18.18 -0.49
CA ARG A 137 3.48 18.09 -1.46
C ARG A 137 2.19 18.73 -0.98
N LEU A 138 1.90 18.64 0.32
CA LEU A 138 0.69 19.22 0.91
C LEU A 138 0.66 20.75 0.91
N VAL A 139 1.77 21.43 0.63
CA VAL A 139 1.83 22.89 0.49
C VAL A 139 1.77 23.37 -0.96
N ILE A 140 1.74 22.46 -1.94
CA ILE A 140 1.57 22.81 -3.36
C ILE A 140 0.14 23.32 -3.53
N SER A 141 -0.02 24.49 -4.15
CA SER A 141 -1.31 25.18 -4.29
C SER A 141 -2.01 24.90 -5.62
N GLU A 142 -1.27 24.51 -6.66
CA GLU A 142 -1.80 24.31 -7.99
C GLU A 142 -1.78 22.82 -8.38
N PRO A 143 -2.85 22.31 -9.02
CA PRO A 143 -2.88 20.95 -9.55
C PRO A 143 -1.73 20.67 -10.52
N GLY A 144 -1.21 19.45 -10.49
CA GLY A 144 -0.09 18.99 -11.31
C GLY A 144 0.90 18.18 -10.51
N GLU A 145 2.19 18.28 -10.84
CA GLU A 145 3.26 17.53 -10.21
C GLU A 145 3.19 17.57 -8.68
N GLY A 146 3.05 16.38 -8.07
CA GLY A 146 3.04 16.20 -6.63
C GLY A 146 1.82 16.74 -5.89
N TYR A 147 0.86 17.39 -6.55
CA TYR A 147 -0.32 17.95 -5.92
C TYR A 147 -1.20 16.86 -5.28
N CYS A 148 -1.80 17.18 -4.14
CA CYS A 148 -2.61 16.25 -3.35
C CYS A 148 -4.08 16.65 -3.37
N HIS A 149 -4.90 15.95 -4.16
CA HIS A 149 -6.33 16.14 -4.17
C HIS A 149 -7.00 15.35 -3.03
N PHE A 150 -8.02 15.96 -2.45
CA PHE A 150 -8.88 15.32 -1.45
C PHE A 150 -10.34 15.56 -1.78
N PRO A 151 -11.25 14.61 -1.40
CA PRO A 151 -12.68 14.83 -1.54
C PRO A 151 -13.15 16.08 -0.79
N SER A 152 -13.98 16.88 -1.42
CA SER A 152 -14.64 18.02 -0.78
C SER A 152 -15.65 17.57 0.29
N ASN A 153 -15.96 18.47 1.23
CA ASN A 153 -17.04 18.33 2.20
C ASN A 153 -16.93 17.15 3.17
N GLY A 154 -15.71 16.69 3.49
CA GLY A 154 -15.51 15.62 4.47
C GLY A 154 -16.04 14.25 4.05
N GLY A 155 -16.37 14.08 2.76
CA GLY A 155 -16.87 12.81 2.22
C GLY A 155 -15.82 11.71 2.16
N ARG A 156 -16.30 10.49 1.99
CA ARG A 156 -15.46 9.29 1.75
C ARG A 156 -14.39 9.02 2.81
N GLY A 157 -14.68 9.38 4.08
CA GLY A 157 -13.77 9.18 5.21
C GLY A 157 -12.73 10.28 5.44
N TYR A 158 -12.69 11.32 4.60
CA TYR A 158 -11.78 12.48 4.74
C TYR A 158 -12.37 13.56 5.64
N THR A 159 -12.54 13.23 6.89
CA THR A 159 -13.15 14.08 7.93
C THR A 159 -12.14 15.05 8.55
N THR A 160 -12.59 15.96 9.39
CA THR A 160 -11.72 16.82 10.21
C THR A 160 -10.73 16.00 11.05
N THR A 161 -11.15 14.83 11.55
CA THR A 161 -10.27 13.91 12.30
C THR A 161 -9.17 13.34 11.42
N TYR A 162 -9.47 12.99 10.16
CA TYR A 162 -8.48 12.57 9.18
C TYR A 162 -7.39 13.65 8.99
N TYR A 163 -7.79 14.90 8.74
CA TYR A 163 -6.82 15.98 8.54
C TYR A 163 -6.03 16.31 9.80
N LYS A 164 -6.63 16.26 10.99
CA LYS A 164 -5.88 16.37 12.25
C LYS A 164 -4.79 15.29 12.34
N GLY A 165 -5.10 14.06 11.93
CA GLY A 165 -4.15 12.95 11.89
C GLY A 165 -3.06 13.14 10.84
N LEU A 166 -3.40 13.61 9.64
CA LEU A 166 -2.46 13.90 8.55
C LEU A 166 -1.41 14.95 8.97
N PHE A 167 -1.80 15.95 9.75
CA PHE A 167 -0.90 16.99 10.28
C PHE A 167 -0.53 16.77 11.76
N SER A 168 -0.59 15.53 12.24
CA SER A 168 -0.31 15.20 13.64
C SER A 168 1.16 15.24 14.01
N GLU A 169 2.05 15.12 13.02
CA GLU A 169 3.49 15.11 13.24
C GLU A 169 4.16 16.32 12.57
N ARG A 170 5.24 16.75 13.18
CA ARG A 170 6.10 17.81 12.63
C ARG A 170 7.57 17.51 12.89
N LYS A 171 8.44 17.96 12.01
CA LYS A 171 9.88 17.92 12.18
C LYS A 171 10.32 19.06 13.09
N ILE A 172 11.12 18.77 14.09
CA ILE A 172 11.71 19.78 14.99
C ILE A 172 13.20 19.51 15.17
N THR A 173 13.95 20.56 15.41
CA THR A 173 15.36 20.47 15.78
C THR A 173 15.49 20.23 17.28
N LYS A 174 16.17 19.15 17.66
CA LYS A 174 16.37 18.76 19.07
C LYS A 174 17.80 18.36 19.33
N LYS A 175 18.33 18.72 20.49
CA LYS A 175 19.63 18.22 20.96
C LYS A 175 19.45 16.79 21.50
N VAL A 176 20.09 15.80 20.85
CA VAL A 176 20.04 14.40 21.21
C VAL A 176 21.46 13.89 21.43
N ARG A 177 21.78 13.47 22.64
CA ARG A 177 23.12 12.99 23.04
C ARG A 177 24.24 13.95 22.63
N GLY A 178 24.04 15.26 22.85
CA GLY A 178 25.02 16.29 22.55
C GLY A 178 25.03 16.81 21.11
N ALA A 179 24.44 16.11 20.15
CA ALA A 179 24.31 16.52 18.74
C ALA A 179 22.95 17.16 18.44
N ILE A 180 22.93 18.17 17.57
CA ILE A 180 21.71 18.76 17.05
C ILE A 180 21.18 17.83 15.95
N LYS A 181 19.93 17.37 16.09
CA LYS A 181 19.25 16.51 15.12
C LYS A 181 17.83 16.98 14.84
N GLU A 182 17.39 16.79 13.62
CA GLU A 182 15.99 16.91 13.28
C GLU A 182 15.28 15.59 13.61
N VAL A 183 14.14 15.70 14.30
CA VAL A 183 13.34 14.55 14.72
C VAL A 183 11.86 14.83 14.47
N TRP A 184 11.12 13.80 14.06
CA TRP A 184 9.68 13.88 13.99
C TRP A 184 9.05 13.77 15.37
N VAL A 185 8.11 14.65 15.66
CA VAL A 185 7.39 14.70 16.94
C VAL A 185 5.90 14.70 16.67
N LYS A 186 5.21 13.73 17.24
CA LYS A 186 3.76 13.61 17.20
C LYS A 186 3.12 14.49 18.27
N LYS A 187 2.02 15.17 17.92
CA LYS A 187 1.17 15.88 18.88
C LYS A 187 0.50 14.88 19.81
N SER A 188 0.53 15.16 21.10
CA SER A 188 -0.14 14.33 22.11
C SER A 188 -1.65 14.23 21.84
N GLY A 189 -2.23 13.04 22.07
CA GLY A 189 -3.67 12.80 21.92
C GLY A 189 -4.20 12.73 20.48
N ILE A 190 -3.33 12.90 19.47
CA ILE A 190 -3.74 12.80 18.06
C ILE A 190 -3.15 11.54 17.44
N ARG A 191 -3.98 10.75 16.76
CA ARG A 191 -3.54 9.57 16.00
C ARG A 191 -2.88 10.03 14.70
N ASN A 192 -1.83 9.33 14.28
CA ASN A 192 -1.09 9.64 13.04
C ASN A 192 -1.38 8.68 11.88
N GLU A 193 -2.33 7.78 12.05
CA GLU A 193 -2.67 6.78 11.02
C GLU A 193 -2.93 7.39 9.63
N PRO A 194 -3.61 8.57 9.47
CA PRO A 194 -3.76 9.17 8.15
C PRO A 194 -2.44 9.51 7.46
N LEU A 195 -1.44 9.99 8.21
CA LEU A 195 -0.11 10.25 7.68
C LEU A 195 0.62 8.96 7.32
N ASP A 196 0.51 7.93 8.16
CA ASP A 196 1.11 6.62 7.91
C ASP A 196 0.44 5.94 6.71
N LEU A 197 -0.89 5.97 6.57
CA LEU A 197 -1.62 5.43 5.40
C LEU A 197 -1.21 6.11 4.10
N PHE A 198 -1.10 7.45 4.11
CA PHE A 198 -0.61 8.18 2.94
C PHE A 198 0.82 7.76 2.58
N ASN A 199 1.70 7.68 3.57
CA ASN A 199 3.09 7.27 3.39
C ASN A 199 3.21 5.84 2.82
N TYR A 200 2.39 4.92 3.30
CA TYR A 200 2.34 3.54 2.82
C TYR A 200 1.76 3.43 1.40
N GLY A 201 0.73 4.22 1.07
CA GLY A 201 0.20 4.34 -0.29
C GLY A 201 1.24 4.88 -1.27
N TYR A 202 2.02 5.88 -0.86
CA TYR A 202 3.13 6.42 -1.64
C TYR A 202 4.23 5.37 -1.85
N ALA A 203 4.62 4.65 -0.80
CA ALA A 203 5.57 3.54 -0.92
C ALA A 203 5.06 2.43 -1.86
N ALA A 204 3.76 2.07 -1.79
CA ALA A 204 3.16 1.09 -2.70
C ALA A 204 3.26 1.51 -4.16
N CYS A 205 3.02 2.80 -4.47
CA CYS A 205 3.18 3.36 -5.80
C CYS A 205 4.64 3.26 -6.27
N MET A 206 5.60 3.65 -5.43
CA MET A 206 7.04 3.57 -5.74
C MET A 206 7.52 2.13 -5.95
N ILE A 207 7.07 1.17 -5.14
CA ILE A 207 7.42 -0.24 -5.29
C ILE A 207 6.81 -0.81 -6.58
N LYS A 208 5.57 -0.43 -6.90
CA LYS A 208 4.85 -0.89 -8.09
C LYS A 208 5.48 -0.41 -9.39
N ARG A 209 6.06 0.79 -9.41
CA ARG A 209 6.66 1.43 -10.61
C ARG A 209 5.73 1.35 -11.82
N PRO A 210 4.59 2.05 -11.81
CA PRO A 210 3.62 1.98 -12.90
C PRO A 210 4.22 2.46 -14.21
N ALA A 211 3.88 1.78 -15.32
CA ALA A 211 4.21 2.25 -16.67
C ALA A 211 3.17 3.30 -17.09
N TRP A 212 3.35 4.54 -16.65
CA TRP A 212 2.38 5.63 -16.80
C TRP A 212 1.89 5.81 -18.23
N ASN A 213 2.79 5.91 -19.20
CA ASN A 213 2.43 6.05 -20.63
C ASN A 213 1.44 4.96 -21.09
N VAL A 214 1.70 3.71 -20.67
CA VAL A 214 0.85 2.58 -21.04
C VAL A 214 -0.50 2.62 -20.34
N LEU A 215 -0.55 3.14 -19.09
CA LEU A 215 -1.79 3.25 -18.34
C LEU A 215 -2.67 4.37 -18.90
N GLU A 216 -2.10 5.54 -19.16
CA GLU A 216 -2.78 6.69 -19.74
C GLU A 216 -3.38 6.34 -21.09
N GLU A 217 -2.59 5.77 -22.02
CA GLU A 217 -3.06 5.33 -23.34
C GLU A 217 -4.22 4.32 -23.23
N LYS A 218 -4.19 3.42 -22.26
CA LYS A 218 -5.27 2.44 -22.06
C LYS A 218 -6.54 3.06 -21.51
N ILE A 219 -6.42 4.02 -20.59
CA ILE A 219 -7.55 4.74 -20.02
C ILE A 219 -8.22 5.60 -21.10
N GLU A 220 -7.44 6.31 -21.92
CA GLU A 220 -7.92 7.12 -23.05
C GLU A 220 -8.67 6.27 -24.08
N ARG A 221 -8.17 5.08 -24.38
CA ARG A 221 -8.82 4.13 -25.30
C ARG A 221 -10.02 3.38 -24.72
N GLY A 222 -10.39 3.62 -23.46
CA GLY A 222 -11.49 2.92 -22.80
C GLY A 222 -11.24 1.43 -22.56
N ILE A 223 -9.96 0.99 -22.52
CA ILE A 223 -9.60 -0.40 -22.29
C ILE A 223 -9.51 -0.65 -20.79
N ASP A 224 -10.39 -1.52 -20.26
CA ASP A 224 -10.29 -2.01 -18.89
C ASP A 224 -8.95 -2.74 -18.69
N TYR A 225 -8.08 -2.14 -17.90
CA TYR A 225 -6.73 -2.63 -17.65
C TYR A 225 -6.70 -4.01 -16.96
N MET A 226 -7.75 -4.37 -16.22
CA MET A 226 -7.78 -5.61 -15.44
C MET A 226 -8.34 -6.82 -16.19
N GLN A 227 -9.11 -6.64 -17.26
CA GLN A 227 -9.73 -7.77 -17.99
C GLN A 227 -8.75 -8.61 -18.81
N LYS A 228 -7.60 -8.07 -19.23
CA LYS A 228 -6.66 -8.80 -20.11
C LYS A 228 -5.79 -9.85 -19.41
N ARG A 229 -5.72 -9.90 -18.08
CA ARG A 229 -4.95 -10.94 -17.38
C ARG A 229 -5.57 -12.34 -17.44
N LYS A 230 -6.88 -12.45 -17.62
CA LYS A 230 -7.59 -13.75 -17.68
C LYS A 230 -7.45 -14.51 -19.01
N LYS A 231 -6.96 -13.90 -20.10
CA LYS A 231 -6.90 -14.53 -21.42
C LYS A 231 -5.56 -15.20 -21.79
N LYS A 232 -4.56 -15.26 -20.93
CA LYS A 232 -3.26 -15.92 -21.21
C LYS A 232 -3.13 -17.35 -20.65
N THR A 233 -4.18 -17.95 -20.11
CA THR A 233 -4.24 -19.40 -19.80
C THR A 233 -5.07 -20.11 -20.86
N GLY A 234 -4.73 -19.92 -22.13
CA GLY A 234 -5.32 -20.61 -23.26
C GLY A 234 -4.46 -21.82 -23.61
N THR A 235 -4.87 -22.97 -23.14
CA THR A 235 -4.79 -24.31 -23.74
C THR A 235 -3.82 -24.45 -24.93
N THR A 236 -2.63 -24.96 -24.66
CA THR A 236 -1.83 -25.60 -25.69
C THR A 236 -2.52 -26.93 -26.02
N ARG A 237 -3.35 -26.97 -27.05
CA ARG A 237 -3.80 -28.22 -27.66
C ARG A 237 -2.56 -28.90 -28.25
N ARG A 238 -2.09 -29.95 -27.59
CA ARG A 238 -1.20 -30.94 -28.19
C ARG A 238 -1.97 -31.61 -29.33
N SER A 239 -1.60 -31.36 -30.59
CA SER A 239 -2.00 -32.16 -31.72
C SER A 239 -1.33 -33.53 -31.57
N GLN A 240 -2.12 -34.56 -31.32
CA GLN A 240 -1.69 -35.93 -31.53
C GLN A 240 -1.61 -36.15 -33.06
N LYS A 241 -0.39 -36.30 -33.58
CA LYS A 241 -0.18 -36.89 -34.90
C LYS A 241 -0.49 -38.37 -34.81
N GLY A 242 -1.56 -38.80 -35.46
CA GLY A 242 -1.84 -40.21 -35.70
C GLY A 242 -0.76 -40.82 -36.58
N VAL A 243 -0.32 -41.99 -36.23
CA VAL A 243 0.51 -42.89 -37.06
C VAL A 243 -0.46 -43.70 -37.85
N GLU A 244 -0.47 -43.50 -39.19
CA GLU A 244 -1.09 -44.43 -40.13
C GLU A 244 -0.05 -45.48 -40.57
N TRP A 245 -0.51 -46.72 -40.66
CA TRP A 245 0.18 -47.91 -41.16
C TRP A 245 0.24 -47.93 -42.69
#